data_f98e0f7fb0531eba02f4b208f9ce7a47
#
_entry.id   f98e0f7fb0531eba02f4b208f9ce7a47
#
_cell.length_a   1.000
_cell.length_b   1.000
_cell.length_c   1.000
_cell.angle_alpha   90.00
_cell.angle_beta   90.00
_cell.angle_gamma   90.00
#
_symmetry.space_group_name_H-M   'P 1'
#
loop_
_entity.id
_entity.type
_entity.pdbx_description
1 polymer ?
#
loop_
_entity_poly.entity_id
_entity_poly.type
_entity_poly.pdbx_seq_one_letter_code
_entity_poly.pdbx_strand_id
1 'polypeptide(L)'
;RRVLFRSCTPNHLHAEINRQILRAGKHVFSEKPLCMTPDEARELVALAEQAGVVHGVSFVYRQFAMVRQAASMMRAGTLGRLFASHGSYLQDWMLLETDYNWRVDAALGGASRAVADIGSHWCDTVQYVTGRRITEVMADLSIVWPTRKANVAGSQTFTHDEHAHYEDKLVTTEDFGSVLLRFDDGSKGSFSVSQVSAGRKNRLTFEINGSEQSVAWDQETPQQLWIGHRARANQTLSDDPGLMNRDVADSAHFPGGHIEGWPDAFKNMMAQFYRAVQAGAMPDKPQFATFHDGASVMYILDAIVKSHQQQRWVRVEY
;
A
#
# COMPACT_ATOMS: atom_id res chain seq x y z
N ARG A 1 -20.50 6.58 -24.64
CA ARG A 1 -19.68 5.46 -24.12
C ARG A 1 -18.77 6.01 -23.03
N ARG A 2 -18.95 5.56 -21.76
CA ARG A 2 -18.03 5.85 -20.68
C ARG A 2 -16.76 5.01 -20.91
N VAL A 3 -15.64 5.68 -21.22
CA VAL A 3 -14.36 5.00 -21.41
C VAL A 3 -13.65 4.97 -20.07
N LEU A 4 -12.98 3.87 -19.76
CA LEU A 4 -12.11 3.70 -18.61
C LEU A 4 -10.67 3.98 -19.03
N PHE A 5 -9.93 4.69 -18.18
CA PHE A 5 -8.50 4.85 -18.29
C PHE A 5 -7.76 4.19 -17.12
N ARG A 6 -6.62 3.57 -17.43
CA ARG A 6 -5.63 3.09 -16.45
C ARG A 6 -4.37 3.92 -16.62
N SER A 7 -3.93 4.56 -15.54
CA SER A 7 -2.65 5.27 -15.51
C SER A 7 -1.59 4.35 -14.90
N CYS A 8 -0.56 4.00 -15.66
CA CYS A 8 0.58 3.17 -15.25
C CYS A 8 1.90 3.90 -15.56
N THR A 9 1.91 5.21 -15.34
CA THR A 9 3.04 6.10 -15.62
C THR A 9 3.91 6.31 -14.37
N PRO A 10 5.07 6.96 -14.46
CA PRO A 10 5.82 7.44 -13.30
C PRO A 10 5.01 8.42 -12.45
N ASN A 11 5.34 8.50 -11.15
CA ASN A 11 4.55 9.20 -10.12
C ASN A 11 4.20 10.66 -10.48
N HIS A 12 5.17 11.41 -11.03
CA HIS A 12 4.98 12.83 -11.36
C HIS A 12 3.91 13.09 -12.44
N LEU A 13 3.52 12.07 -13.19
CA LEU A 13 2.49 12.19 -14.23
C LEU A 13 1.09 11.82 -13.73
N HIS A 14 0.97 11.16 -12.57
CA HIS A 14 -0.31 10.65 -12.09
C HIS A 14 -1.35 11.75 -11.92
N ALA A 15 -1.00 12.85 -11.25
CA ALA A 15 -1.95 13.93 -10.98
C ALA A 15 -2.49 14.55 -12.27
N GLU A 16 -1.61 14.88 -13.22
CA GLU A 16 -2.02 15.52 -14.47
C GLU A 16 -2.90 14.61 -15.34
N ILE A 17 -2.50 13.34 -15.47
CA ILE A 17 -3.29 12.35 -16.23
C ILE A 17 -4.65 12.13 -15.59
N ASN A 18 -4.70 11.93 -14.27
CA ASN A 18 -5.96 11.74 -13.55
C ASN A 18 -6.87 12.97 -13.68
N ARG A 19 -6.32 14.18 -13.60
CA ARG A 19 -7.04 15.46 -13.78
C ARG A 19 -7.70 15.54 -15.15
N GLN A 20 -6.98 15.21 -16.21
CA GLN A 20 -7.50 15.22 -17.59
C GLN A 20 -8.63 14.20 -17.77
N ILE A 21 -8.46 12.98 -17.23
CA ILE A 21 -9.46 11.91 -17.30
C ILE A 21 -10.74 12.31 -16.56
N LEU A 22 -10.62 12.86 -15.34
CA LEU A 22 -11.75 13.31 -14.53
C LEU A 22 -12.51 14.46 -15.19
N ARG A 23 -11.80 15.46 -15.70
CA ARG A 23 -12.41 16.59 -16.45
C ARG A 23 -13.13 16.15 -17.72
N ALA A 24 -12.69 15.04 -18.32
CA ALA A 24 -13.35 14.42 -19.46
C ALA A 24 -14.56 13.53 -19.04
N GLY A 25 -14.93 13.47 -17.75
CA GLY A 25 -16.04 12.70 -17.23
C GLY A 25 -15.88 11.17 -17.41
N LYS A 26 -14.63 10.68 -17.35
CA LYS A 26 -14.32 9.25 -17.55
C LYS A 26 -14.00 8.57 -16.23
N HIS A 27 -14.34 7.27 -16.15
CA HIS A 27 -13.89 6.42 -15.06
C HIS A 27 -12.37 6.29 -15.08
N VAL A 28 -11.73 6.24 -13.90
CA VAL A 28 -10.27 6.20 -13.79
C VAL A 28 -9.80 5.20 -12.75
N PHE A 29 -8.80 4.41 -13.11
CA PHE A 29 -8.04 3.57 -12.20
C PHE A 29 -6.57 4.02 -12.25
N SER A 30 -6.08 4.56 -11.15
CA SER A 30 -4.73 5.12 -11.04
C SER A 30 -3.76 4.15 -10.40
N GLU A 31 -2.51 4.16 -10.86
CA GLU A 31 -1.42 3.57 -10.07
C GLU A 31 -1.18 4.37 -8.78
N LYS A 32 -0.53 3.69 -7.84
CA LYS A 32 -0.10 4.26 -6.57
C LYS A 32 1.35 4.82 -6.68
N PRO A 33 1.70 5.81 -5.86
CA PRO A 33 0.82 6.66 -5.08
C PRO A 33 -0.12 7.48 -5.98
N LEU A 34 -1.24 7.94 -5.45
CA LEU A 34 -2.25 8.67 -6.24
C LEU A 34 -1.67 9.90 -6.97
N CYS A 35 -0.73 10.59 -6.33
CA CYS A 35 -0.05 11.80 -6.78
C CYS A 35 1.25 12.00 -6.00
N MET A 36 1.88 13.18 -6.07
CA MET A 36 3.12 13.49 -5.37
C MET A 36 2.93 14.36 -4.12
N THR A 37 1.82 15.08 -4.01
CA THR A 37 1.59 16.04 -2.92
C THR A 37 0.19 15.92 -2.30
N PRO A 38 0.02 16.34 -1.02
CA PRO A 38 -1.29 16.42 -0.40
C PRO A 38 -2.30 17.33 -1.12
N ASP A 39 -1.83 18.44 -1.69
CA ASP A 39 -2.70 19.38 -2.40
C ASP A 39 -3.25 18.80 -3.70
N GLU A 40 -2.40 18.10 -4.47
CA GLU A 40 -2.87 17.34 -5.63
C GLU A 40 -3.89 16.27 -5.23
N ALA A 41 -3.69 15.59 -4.10
CA ALA A 41 -4.62 14.59 -3.61
C ALA A 41 -5.99 15.18 -3.31
N ARG A 42 -6.05 16.33 -2.61
CA ARG A 42 -7.30 17.06 -2.35
C ARG A 42 -8.01 17.47 -3.64
N GLU A 43 -7.26 18.04 -4.59
CA GLU A 43 -7.79 18.43 -5.90
C GLU A 43 -8.41 17.24 -6.63
N LEU A 44 -7.69 16.11 -6.70
CA LEU A 44 -8.15 14.92 -7.40
C LEU A 44 -9.40 14.30 -6.78
N VAL A 45 -9.50 14.29 -5.45
CA VAL A 45 -10.72 13.85 -4.75
C VAL A 45 -11.89 14.75 -5.12
N ALA A 46 -11.73 16.07 -5.00
CA ALA A 46 -12.79 17.02 -5.33
C ALA A 46 -13.26 16.91 -6.80
N LEU A 47 -12.31 16.76 -7.73
CA LEU A 47 -12.62 16.55 -9.15
C LEU A 47 -13.36 15.22 -9.39
N ALA A 48 -12.98 14.14 -8.69
CA ALA A 48 -13.63 12.85 -8.82
C ALA A 48 -15.08 12.88 -8.32
N GLU A 49 -15.33 13.55 -7.20
CA GLU A 49 -16.66 13.78 -6.65
C GLU A 49 -17.51 14.63 -7.61
N GLN A 50 -16.97 15.75 -8.08
CA GLN A 50 -17.65 16.63 -9.04
C GLN A 50 -18.00 15.90 -10.35
N ALA A 51 -17.10 15.05 -10.85
CA ALA A 51 -17.32 14.29 -12.08
C ALA A 51 -18.33 13.15 -11.91
N GLY A 52 -18.60 12.69 -10.69
CA GLY A 52 -19.53 11.60 -10.38
C GLY A 52 -19.13 10.29 -11.09
N VAL A 53 -17.84 10.03 -11.23
CA VAL A 53 -17.31 8.86 -11.94
C VAL A 53 -16.75 7.81 -10.98
N VAL A 54 -16.61 6.58 -11.46
CA VAL A 54 -15.89 5.54 -10.69
C VAL A 54 -14.40 5.83 -10.74
N HIS A 55 -13.78 5.85 -9.56
CA HIS A 55 -12.35 6.11 -9.41
C HIS A 55 -11.73 5.12 -8.41
N GLY A 56 -10.53 4.64 -8.69
CA GLY A 56 -9.82 3.67 -7.86
C GLY A 56 -8.31 3.85 -7.90
N VAL A 57 -7.62 3.35 -6.86
CA VAL A 57 -6.16 3.34 -6.74
C VAL A 57 -5.65 1.91 -6.57
N SER A 58 -4.48 1.62 -7.13
CA SER A 58 -3.88 0.28 -7.21
C SER A 58 -3.28 -0.19 -5.87
N PHE A 59 -4.08 -0.19 -4.78
CA PHE A 59 -3.69 -0.79 -3.51
C PHE A 59 -4.11 -2.27 -3.46
N VAL A 60 -3.34 -3.11 -4.13
CA VAL A 60 -3.66 -4.51 -4.39
C VAL A 60 -3.72 -5.38 -3.13
N TYR A 61 -2.97 -5.02 -2.06
CA TYR A 61 -2.88 -5.86 -0.85
C TYR A 61 -4.19 -6.05 -0.12
N ARG A 62 -5.12 -5.09 -0.21
CA ARG A 62 -6.50 -5.24 0.31
C ARG A 62 -7.24 -6.45 -0.28
N GLN A 63 -6.79 -6.98 -1.43
CA GLN A 63 -7.52 -7.98 -2.22
C GLN A 63 -7.00 -9.40 -2.06
N PHE A 64 -5.93 -9.60 -1.29
CA PHE A 64 -5.55 -10.95 -0.88
C PHE A 64 -6.65 -11.56 0.01
N ALA A 65 -7.00 -12.82 -0.24
CA ALA A 65 -8.09 -13.49 0.46
C ALA A 65 -7.92 -13.44 2.00
N MET A 66 -6.72 -13.70 2.49
CA MET A 66 -6.43 -13.70 3.94
C MET A 66 -6.37 -12.28 4.53
N VAL A 67 -6.02 -11.26 3.76
CA VAL A 67 -6.12 -9.85 4.20
C VAL A 67 -7.59 -9.44 4.32
N ARG A 68 -8.43 -9.80 3.37
CA ARG A 68 -9.89 -9.59 3.44
C ARG A 68 -10.52 -10.35 4.61
N GLN A 69 -10.06 -11.57 4.88
CA GLN A 69 -10.49 -12.37 6.03
C GLN A 69 -10.14 -11.67 7.36
N ALA A 70 -8.89 -11.18 7.51
CA ALA A 70 -8.49 -10.42 8.69
C ALA A 70 -9.35 -9.16 8.90
N ALA A 71 -9.62 -8.41 7.83
CA ALA A 71 -10.51 -7.26 7.86
C ALA A 71 -11.95 -7.62 8.22
N SER A 72 -12.48 -8.75 7.72
CA SER A 72 -13.80 -9.25 8.08
C SER A 72 -13.88 -9.63 9.56
N MET A 73 -12.86 -10.32 10.10
CA MET A 73 -12.78 -10.66 11.52
C MET A 73 -12.76 -9.41 12.40
N MET A 74 -12.03 -8.37 12.01
CA MET A 74 -11.99 -7.09 12.74
C MET A 74 -13.37 -6.41 12.73
N ARG A 75 -14.02 -6.32 11.55
CA ARG A 75 -15.38 -5.74 11.42
C ARG A 75 -16.44 -6.51 12.22
N ALA A 76 -16.32 -7.84 12.27
CA ALA A 76 -17.21 -8.70 13.05
C ALA A 76 -16.97 -8.60 14.58
N GLY A 77 -15.95 -7.84 15.02
CA GLY A 77 -15.59 -7.73 16.43
C GLY A 77 -14.88 -8.95 17.01
N THR A 78 -14.51 -9.94 16.20
CA THR A 78 -13.89 -11.19 16.64
C THR A 78 -12.54 -10.96 17.34
N LEU A 79 -11.79 -9.93 16.92
CA LEU A 79 -10.53 -9.55 17.56
C LEU A 79 -10.73 -8.77 18.86
N GLY A 80 -11.95 -8.27 19.12
CA GLY A 80 -12.23 -7.36 20.23
C GLY A 80 -11.71 -5.94 19.98
N ARG A 81 -11.31 -5.24 21.06
CA ARG A 81 -10.72 -3.90 20.97
C ARG A 81 -9.29 -3.98 20.45
N LEU A 82 -8.96 -3.15 19.48
CA LEU A 82 -7.59 -3.04 18.96
C LEU A 82 -6.65 -2.49 20.05
N PHE A 83 -5.53 -3.18 20.28
CA PHE A 83 -4.46 -2.74 21.18
C PHE A 83 -3.29 -2.16 20.39
N ALA A 84 -2.77 -2.94 19.44
CA ALA A 84 -1.62 -2.56 18.65
C ALA A 84 -1.63 -3.22 17.26
N SER A 85 -0.94 -2.59 16.32
CA SER A 85 -0.59 -3.19 15.04
C SER A 85 0.89 -2.97 14.74
N HIS A 86 1.55 -3.97 14.17
CA HIS A 86 2.93 -3.82 13.73
C HIS A 86 3.21 -4.66 12.47
N GLY A 87 4.30 -4.33 11.78
CA GLY A 87 4.71 -5.07 10.60
C GLY A 87 5.83 -4.42 9.82
N SER A 88 5.97 -4.86 8.58
CA SER A 88 7.03 -4.36 7.71
C SER A 88 6.68 -4.54 6.24
N TYR A 89 7.36 -3.78 5.38
CA TYR A 89 7.44 -4.10 3.96
C TYR A 89 8.91 -4.05 3.53
N LEU A 90 9.46 -5.21 3.18
CA LEU A 90 10.87 -5.40 2.94
C LEU A 90 11.11 -5.91 1.50
N GLN A 91 12.11 -5.32 0.85
CA GLN A 91 12.59 -5.66 -0.50
C GLN A 91 14.11 -5.55 -0.57
N ASP A 92 14.76 -6.12 -1.59
CA ASP A 92 16.20 -6.04 -1.80
C ASP A 92 16.65 -5.47 -3.16
N TRP A 93 15.73 -4.98 -3.97
CA TRP A 93 16.01 -4.55 -5.32
C TRP A 93 16.82 -3.25 -5.45
N MET A 94 17.07 -2.57 -4.32
CA MET A 94 17.95 -1.40 -4.21
C MET A 94 19.16 -1.65 -3.30
N LEU A 95 19.53 -2.92 -3.09
CA LEU A 95 20.59 -3.33 -2.17
C LEU A 95 21.96 -2.81 -2.58
N LEU A 96 22.28 -2.85 -3.87
CA LEU A 96 23.59 -2.48 -4.38
C LEU A 96 23.66 -0.99 -4.71
N GLU A 97 24.86 -0.42 -4.62
CA GLU A 97 25.13 0.96 -5.04
C GLU A 97 24.78 1.21 -6.52
N THR A 98 24.88 0.15 -7.35
CA THR A 98 24.55 0.19 -8.78
C THR A 98 23.07 0.02 -9.10
N ASP A 99 22.22 -0.27 -8.10
CA ASP A 99 20.78 -0.36 -8.30
C ASP A 99 20.22 1.07 -8.43
N TYR A 100 19.84 1.45 -9.63
CA TYR A 100 19.31 2.79 -9.92
C TYR A 100 18.14 2.73 -10.92
N ASN A 101 17.09 3.48 -10.65
CA ASN A 101 16.01 3.76 -11.60
C ASN A 101 15.36 5.12 -11.31
N TRP A 102 14.35 5.51 -12.12
CA TRP A 102 13.69 6.80 -12.02
C TRP A 102 13.09 7.11 -10.63
N ARG A 103 12.78 6.10 -9.80
CA ARG A 103 12.23 6.30 -8.45
C ARG A 103 13.23 6.92 -7.48
N VAL A 104 14.52 6.80 -7.77
CA VAL A 104 15.60 7.41 -6.97
C VAL A 104 15.64 8.93 -7.17
N ASP A 105 15.23 9.41 -8.35
CA ASP A 105 15.16 10.83 -8.67
C ASP A 105 13.92 11.45 -8.00
N ALA A 106 14.15 12.35 -7.05
CA ALA A 106 13.07 13.02 -6.32
C ALA A 106 12.16 13.88 -7.23
N ALA A 107 12.67 14.37 -8.37
CA ALA A 107 11.86 15.12 -9.33
C ALA A 107 10.81 14.22 -10.04
N LEU A 108 11.10 12.93 -10.17
CA LEU A 108 10.22 11.95 -10.84
C LEU A 108 9.43 11.10 -9.85
N GLY A 109 10.06 10.73 -8.73
CA GLY A 109 9.52 9.81 -7.71
C GLY A 109 8.80 10.51 -6.57
N GLY A 110 9.16 11.74 -6.24
CA GLY A 110 8.69 12.49 -5.08
C GLY A 110 9.73 12.62 -3.96
N ALA A 111 9.39 13.30 -2.90
CA ALA A 111 10.26 13.60 -1.77
C ALA A 111 10.64 12.38 -0.90
N SER A 112 9.97 11.24 -1.09
CA SER A 112 10.17 9.98 -0.37
C SER A 112 10.17 8.83 -1.37
N ARG A 113 10.96 7.78 -1.12
CA ARG A 113 11.05 6.62 -2.00
C ARG A 113 10.54 5.35 -1.34
N ALA A 114 11.27 4.77 -0.39
CA ALA A 114 10.87 3.51 0.23
C ALA A 114 9.51 3.64 0.95
N VAL A 115 9.29 4.73 1.69
CA VAL A 115 8.02 4.98 2.37
C VAL A 115 6.90 5.22 1.36
N ALA A 116 7.14 6.03 0.30
CA ALA A 116 6.12 6.30 -0.72
C ALA A 116 5.83 5.08 -1.60
N ASP A 117 6.85 4.31 -1.98
CA ASP A 117 6.69 3.15 -2.87
C ASP A 117 6.04 1.97 -2.12
N ILE A 118 6.59 1.57 -0.97
CA ILE A 118 6.16 0.37 -0.26
C ILE A 118 5.46 0.66 1.08
N GLY A 119 5.84 1.71 1.81
CA GLY A 119 5.15 2.13 3.03
C GLY A 119 3.70 2.55 2.79
N SER A 120 3.41 3.15 1.62
CA SER A 120 2.04 3.48 1.20
C SER A 120 1.12 2.26 1.20
N HIS A 121 1.58 1.12 0.72
CA HIS A 121 0.83 -0.12 0.75
C HIS A 121 0.58 -0.62 2.18
N TRP A 122 1.60 -0.53 3.05
CA TRP A 122 1.45 -0.94 4.43
C TRP A 122 0.42 -0.07 5.18
N CYS A 123 0.51 1.25 5.04
CA CYS A 123 -0.44 2.20 5.63
C CYS A 123 -1.87 1.96 5.14
N ASP A 124 -2.05 1.76 3.83
CA ASP A 124 -3.33 1.43 3.24
C ASP A 124 -3.90 0.12 3.79
N THR A 125 -3.08 -0.94 3.80
CA THR A 125 -3.50 -2.28 4.22
C THR A 125 -3.89 -2.31 5.69
N VAL A 126 -3.10 -1.68 6.57
CA VAL A 126 -3.41 -1.70 8.02
C VAL A 126 -4.66 -0.88 8.34
N GLN A 127 -4.86 0.27 7.68
CA GLN A 127 -6.11 1.04 7.84
C GLN A 127 -7.31 0.24 7.33
N TYR A 128 -7.17 -0.46 6.21
CA TYR A 128 -8.23 -1.32 5.67
C TYR A 128 -8.59 -2.49 6.62
N VAL A 129 -7.58 -3.18 7.17
CA VAL A 129 -7.79 -4.32 8.07
C VAL A 129 -8.39 -3.87 9.39
N THR A 130 -7.85 -2.82 9.99
CA THR A 130 -8.28 -2.35 11.32
C THR A 130 -9.56 -1.53 11.29
N GLY A 131 -9.89 -0.91 10.15
CA GLY A 131 -10.94 0.09 10.04
C GLY A 131 -10.64 1.36 10.83
N ARG A 132 -9.35 1.63 11.14
CA ARG A 132 -8.90 2.78 11.93
C ARG A 132 -8.04 3.70 11.07
N ARG A 133 -8.10 5.01 11.36
CA ARG A 133 -7.27 6.01 10.69
C ARG A 133 -6.01 6.28 11.48
N ILE A 134 -4.88 6.38 10.79
CA ILE A 134 -3.59 6.81 11.38
C ILE A 134 -3.68 8.33 11.61
N THR A 135 -3.57 8.79 12.84
CA THR A 135 -3.77 10.22 13.20
C THR A 135 -2.48 10.96 13.51
N GLU A 136 -1.44 10.24 13.95
CA GLU A 136 -0.12 10.82 14.25
C GLU A 136 0.98 9.81 13.93
N VAL A 137 2.13 10.32 13.53
CA VAL A 137 3.32 9.52 13.20
C VAL A 137 4.59 10.08 13.85
N MET A 138 5.53 9.19 14.17
CA MET A 138 6.92 9.51 14.52
C MET A 138 7.81 8.64 13.64
N ALA A 139 8.73 9.24 12.88
CA ALA A 139 9.50 8.54 11.87
C ALA A 139 11.00 8.82 11.97
N ASP A 140 11.78 7.77 11.67
CA ASP A 140 13.22 7.87 11.40
C ASP A 140 13.52 7.20 10.07
N LEU A 141 14.08 7.97 9.12
CA LEU A 141 14.35 7.55 7.74
C LEU A 141 15.85 7.56 7.48
N SER A 142 16.34 6.69 6.61
CA SER A 142 17.76 6.55 6.33
C SER A 142 18.05 6.37 4.84
N ILE A 143 19.03 7.12 4.35
CA ILE A 143 19.64 6.96 3.04
C ILE A 143 20.88 6.07 3.23
N VAL A 144 20.85 4.84 2.75
CA VAL A 144 21.96 3.88 2.89
C VAL A 144 23.08 4.21 1.90
N TRP A 145 22.69 4.56 0.66
CA TRP A 145 23.60 4.98 -0.40
C TRP A 145 23.37 6.45 -0.77
N PRO A 146 24.15 7.40 -0.15
CA PRO A 146 24.00 8.83 -0.48
C PRO A 146 24.37 9.17 -1.92
N THR A 147 25.19 8.30 -2.55
CA THR A 147 25.51 8.35 -3.98
C THR A 147 25.26 6.98 -4.56
N ARG A 148 24.59 6.92 -5.71
CA ARG A 148 24.38 5.69 -6.47
C ARG A 148 25.00 5.80 -7.85
N LYS A 149 25.40 4.67 -8.39
CA LYS A 149 25.96 4.53 -9.73
C LYS A 149 24.83 4.26 -10.73
N ALA A 150 24.45 5.28 -11.49
CA ALA A 150 23.45 5.16 -12.54
C ALA A 150 24.09 4.70 -13.85
N ASN A 151 23.55 3.68 -14.51
CA ASN A 151 23.99 3.27 -15.84
C ASN A 151 23.61 4.34 -16.87
N VAL A 152 24.59 4.85 -17.60
CA VAL A 152 24.42 5.90 -18.63
C VAL A 152 23.50 5.45 -19.78
N ALA A 153 23.52 4.17 -20.14
CA ALA A 153 22.65 3.59 -21.15
C ALA A 153 21.18 3.39 -20.68
N GLY A 154 20.89 3.74 -19.44
CA GLY A 154 19.62 3.45 -18.76
C GLY A 154 19.63 2.08 -18.10
N SER A 155 18.95 1.97 -16.95
CA SER A 155 18.81 0.71 -16.22
C SER A 155 17.37 0.24 -16.25
N GLN A 156 17.14 -1.04 -16.52
CA GLN A 156 15.89 -1.69 -16.23
C GLN A 156 15.92 -2.19 -14.78
N THR A 157 14.83 -2.03 -14.07
CA THR A 157 14.69 -2.56 -12.71
C THR A 157 14.87 -4.08 -12.74
N PHE A 158 15.66 -4.62 -11.78
CA PHE A 158 15.98 -6.06 -11.66
C PHE A 158 16.94 -6.63 -12.72
N THR A 159 17.69 -5.79 -13.48
CA THR A 159 18.71 -6.24 -14.41
C THR A 159 20.11 -5.80 -13.94
N HIS A 160 21.11 -6.65 -14.15
CA HIS A 160 22.50 -6.33 -13.89
C HIS A 160 23.28 -6.41 -15.22
N ASP A 161 24.08 -5.38 -15.51
CA ASP A 161 24.91 -5.31 -16.72
C ASP A 161 26.38 -5.17 -16.29
N GLU A 162 27.17 -6.21 -16.54
CA GLU A 162 28.61 -6.26 -16.17
C GLU A 162 29.48 -5.28 -16.97
N HIS A 163 28.98 -4.76 -18.09
CA HIS A 163 29.71 -3.84 -18.97
C HIS A 163 29.18 -2.40 -18.93
N ALA A 164 28.34 -2.09 -17.94
CA ALA A 164 27.73 -0.78 -17.83
C ALA A 164 28.73 0.33 -17.50
N HIS A 165 28.57 1.46 -18.17
CA HIS A 165 29.21 2.73 -17.78
C HIS A 165 28.34 3.45 -16.77
N TYR A 166 28.90 3.77 -15.61
CA TYR A 166 28.19 4.39 -14.50
C TYR A 166 28.56 5.86 -14.32
N GLU A 167 27.56 6.66 -13.95
CA GLU A 167 27.74 8.02 -13.43
C GLU A 167 27.25 8.07 -11.97
N ASP A 168 27.93 8.83 -11.15
CA ASP A 168 27.52 9.09 -9.78
C ASP A 168 26.31 10.01 -9.74
N LYS A 169 25.25 9.60 -9.04
CA LYS A 169 24.03 10.37 -8.81
C LYS A 169 23.79 10.53 -7.32
N LEU A 170 23.69 11.78 -6.88
CA LEU A 170 23.32 12.08 -5.49
C LEU A 170 21.88 11.62 -5.22
N VAL A 171 21.68 10.98 -4.08
CA VAL A 171 20.39 10.45 -3.62
C VAL A 171 19.89 11.26 -2.44
N THR A 172 18.66 11.72 -2.50
CA THR A 172 18.00 12.51 -1.45
C THR A 172 16.77 11.80 -0.86
N THR A 173 16.46 10.59 -1.35
CA THR A 173 15.31 9.79 -0.93
C THR A 173 15.76 8.54 -0.17
N GLU A 174 15.01 8.17 0.86
CA GLU A 174 15.39 7.12 1.80
C GLU A 174 15.28 5.70 1.19
N ASP A 175 16.18 4.81 1.64
CA ASP A 175 16.19 3.37 1.37
C ASP A 175 15.45 2.57 2.45
N PHE A 176 15.43 3.11 3.67
CA PHE A 176 14.92 2.48 4.88
C PHE A 176 14.16 3.51 5.74
N GLY A 177 13.16 3.03 6.47
CA GLY A 177 12.47 3.85 7.47
C GLY A 177 11.77 3.00 8.54
N SER A 178 11.71 3.54 9.76
CA SER A 178 10.91 3.02 10.87
C SER A 178 9.93 4.09 11.32
N VAL A 179 8.68 3.69 11.54
CA VAL A 179 7.58 4.61 11.85
C VAL A 179 6.77 4.09 13.03
N LEU A 180 6.55 4.92 14.03
CA LEU A 180 5.56 4.71 15.08
C LEU A 180 4.26 5.42 14.72
N LEU A 181 3.12 4.85 15.09
CA LEU A 181 1.79 5.30 14.71
C LEU A 181 0.88 5.46 15.94
N ARG A 182 -0.09 6.38 15.81
CA ARG A 182 -1.29 6.45 16.65
C ARG A 182 -2.52 6.42 15.77
N PHE A 183 -3.53 5.67 16.22
CA PHE A 183 -4.81 5.58 15.52
C PHE A 183 -5.88 6.44 16.19
N ASP A 184 -6.98 6.67 15.49
CA ASP A 184 -8.11 7.51 15.94
C ASP A 184 -8.83 6.98 17.18
N ASP A 185 -8.73 5.67 17.47
CA ASP A 185 -9.28 5.04 18.68
C ASP A 185 -8.27 5.01 19.87
N GLY A 186 -7.08 5.60 19.69
CA GLY A 186 -6.01 5.65 20.68
C GLY A 186 -5.09 4.43 20.67
N SER A 187 -5.38 3.38 19.87
CA SER A 187 -4.46 2.25 19.69
C SER A 187 -3.15 2.69 19.05
N LYS A 188 -2.13 1.84 19.12
CA LYS A 188 -0.76 2.13 18.70
C LYS A 188 -0.35 1.24 17.54
N GLY A 189 0.66 1.69 16.78
CA GLY A 189 1.24 0.86 15.75
C GLY A 189 2.68 1.21 15.47
N SER A 190 3.33 0.33 14.68
CA SER A 190 4.67 0.57 14.15
C SER A 190 4.87 -0.23 12.87
N PHE A 191 5.68 0.31 11.97
CA PHE A 191 6.14 -0.46 10.83
C PHE A 191 7.54 -0.04 10.39
N SER A 192 8.21 -0.93 9.67
CA SER A 192 9.46 -0.62 8.98
C SER A 192 9.34 -0.89 7.50
N VAL A 193 9.97 -0.06 6.68
CA VAL A 193 10.14 -0.28 5.24
C VAL A 193 11.61 -0.36 4.90
N SER A 194 11.95 -1.20 3.93
CA SER A 194 13.32 -1.32 3.43
C SER A 194 13.32 -1.81 1.99
N GLN A 195 14.15 -1.17 1.16
CA GLN A 195 14.46 -1.65 -0.19
C GLN A 195 15.88 -2.23 -0.29
N VAL A 196 16.54 -2.39 0.86
CA VAL A 196 17.93 -2.87 0.99
C VAL A 196 18.03 -4.10 1.92
N SER A 197 16.95 -4.85 2.07
CA SER A 197 16.91 -6.07 2.91
C SER A 197 17.26 -7.31 2.10
N ALA A 198 18.54 -7.68 2.06
CA ALA A 198 19.04 -8.80 1.30
C ALA A 198 18.20 -10.07 1.49
N GLY A 199 17.80 -10.70 0.37
CA GLY A 199 17.00 -11.93 0.36
C GLY A 199 15.47 -11.71 0.46
N ARG A 200 14.98 -10.52 0.84
CA ARG A 200 13.56 -10.21 0.81
C ARG A 200 13.14 -9.67 -0.55
N LYS A 201 12.46 -10.48 -1.34
CA LYS A 201 12.10 -10.07 -2.71
C LYS A 201 10.89 -9.15 -2.75
N ASN A 202 9.86 -9.46 -1.94
CA ASN A 202 8.66 -8.62 -1.84
C ASN A 202 7.82 -9.07 -0.63
N ARG A 203 8.20 -8.68 0.59
CA ARG A 203 7.57 -9.18 1.80
C ARG A 203 6.86 -8.09 2.59
N LEU A 204 5.54 -8.01 2.46
CA LEU A 204 4.68 -7.24 3.35
C LEU A 204 4.17 -8.14 4.47
N THR A 205 4.29 -7.69 5.70
CA THR A 205 3.74 -8.38 6.88
C THR A 205 2.94 -7.41 7.73
N PHE A 206 1.91 -7.93 8.39
CA PHE A 206 1.28 -7.24 9.51
C PHE A 206 0.88 -8.23 10.60
N GLU A 207 0.84 -7.74 11.83
CA GLU A 207 0.18 -8.38 12.97
C GLU A 207 -0.73 -7.37 13.66
N ILE A 208 -1.97 -7.77 13.91
CA ILE A 208 -3.01 -6.99 14.56
C ILE A 208 -3.38 -7.66 15.87
N ASN A 209 -3.17 -6.96 16.97
CA ASN A 209 -3.36 -7.47 18.33
C ASN A 209 -4.62 -6.85 18.92
N GLY A 210 -5.63 -7.68 19.15
CA GLY A 210 -6.88 -7.32 19.79
C GLY A 210 -7.01 -7.89 21.21
N SER A 211 -8.07 -7.48 21.93
CA SER A 211 -8.34 -7.95 23.29
C SER A 211 -8.75 -9.42 23.38
N GLU A 212 -9.30 -9.98 22.31
CA GLU A 212 -9.81 -11.34 22.24
C GLU A 212 -8.87 -12.28 21.47
N GLN A 213 -8.37 -11.82 20.34
CA GLN A 213 -7.53 -12.57 19.41
C GLN A 213 -6.53 -11.65 18.71
N SER A 214 -5.47 -12.24 18.17
CA SER A 214 -4.55 -11.59 17.26
C SER A 214 -4.58 -12.26 15.91
N VAL A 215 -4.26 -11.54 14.84
CA VAL A 215 -4.06 -12.09 13.50
C VAL A 215 -2.74 -11.60 12.93
N ALA A 216 -2.04 -12.48 12.20
CA ALA A 216 -0.84 -12.13 11.47
C ALA A 216 -0.87 -12.69 10.05
N TRP A 217 -0.37 -11.90 9.11
CA TRP A 217 -0.27 -12.27 7.71
C TRP A 217 1.09 -11.92 7.13
N ASP A 218 1.56 -12.78 6.24
CA ASP A 218 2.83 -12.65 5.54
C ASP A 218 2.63 -12.90 4.04
N GLN A 219 3.03 -11.93 3.20
CA GLN A 219 2.89 -12.04 1.76
C GLN A 219 3.69 -13.19 1.14
N GLU A 220 4.80 -13.63 1.76
CA GLU A 220 5.56 -14.79 1.27
C GLU A 220 4.83 -16.13 1.49
N THR A 221 3.77 -16.14 2.33
CA THR A 221 2.82 -17.24 2.53
C THR A 221 1.38 -16.73 2.45
N PRO A 222 0.95 -16.15 1.31
CA PRO A 222 -0.25 -15.31 1.22
C PRO A 222 -1.55 -16.06 1.50
N GLN A 223 -1.55 -17.37 1.32
CA GLN A 223 -2.68 -18.27 1.53
C GLN A 223 -2.95 -18.60 3.00
N GLN A 224 -2.17 -18.07 3.94
CA GLN A 224 -2.28 -18.39 5.37
C GLN A 224 -2.54 -17.13 6.20
N LEU A 225 -3.44 -17.26 7.19
CA LEU A 225 -3.66 -16.29 8.25
C LEU A 225 -3.42 -16.97 9.59
N TRP A 226 -2.41 -16.54 10.34
CA TRP A 226 -2.24 -16.98 11.71
C TRP A 226 -3.26 -16.29 12.62
N ILE A 227 -3.90 -17.06 13.52
CA ILE A 227 -4.86 -16.58 14.50
C ILE A 227 -4.36 -16.95 15.88
N GLY A 228 -4.02 -15.94 16.68
CA GLY A 228 -3.47 -16.10 18.02
C GLY A 228 -4.53 -16.11 19.10
N HIS A 229 -4.43 -17.06 20.01
CA HIS A 229 -5.31 -17.23 21.17
C HIS A 229 -4.51 -17.30 22.47
N ARG A 230 -5.06 -16.74 23.56
CA ARG A 230 -4.44 -16.87 24.89
C ARG A 230 -4.79 -18.20 25.58
N ALA A 231 -6.03 -18.62 25.49
CA ALA A 231 -6.56 -19.71 26.33
C ALA A 231 -6.72 -21.05 25.60
N ARG A 232 -6.33 -21.11 24.32
CA ARG A 232 -6.36 -22.29 23.46
C ARG A 232 -5.21 -22.30 22.49
N ALA A 233 -5.01 -23.38 21.73
CA ALA A 233 -4.00 -23.46 20.69
C ALA A 233 -4.23 -22.38 19.59
N ASN A 234 -3.15 -21.78 19.09
CA ASN A 234 -3.19 -20.93 17.92
C ASN A 234 -3.62 -21.73 16.69
N GLN A 235 -4.17 -21.04 15.71
CA GLN A 235 -4.66 -21.62 14.46
C GLN A 235 -3.96 -20.99 13.27
N THR A 236 -3.86 -21.73 12.18
CA THR A 236 -3.54 -21.18 10.86
C THR A 236 -4.74 -21.46 9.97
N LEU A 237 -5.40 -20.40 9.50
CA LEU A 237 -6.49 -20.49 8.55
C LEU A 237 -5.91 -20.44 7.14
N SER A 238 -6.31 -21.39 6.29
CA SER A 238 -6.00 -21.37 4.87
C SER A 238 -7.10 -20.66 4.07
N ASP A 239 -6.78 -20.20 2.88
CA ASP A 239 -7.65 -19.50 1.93
C ASP A 239 -8.70 -20.41 1.26
N ASP A 240 -9.31 -21.30 2.02
CA ASP A 240 -10.42 -22.13 1.57
C ASP A 240 -11.74 -21.33 1.68
N PRO A 241 -12.48 -21.12 0.58
CA PRO A 241 -13.77 -20.42 0.61
C PRO A 241 -14.78 -21.01 1.60
N GLY A 242 -14.71 -22.32 1.87
CA GLY A 242 -15.58 -23.00 2.82
C GLY A 242 -15.27 -22.71 4.28
N LEU A 243 -14.06 -22.21 4.60
CA LEU A 243 -13.59 -21.90 5.94
C LEU A 243 -13.55 -20.39 6.22
N MET A 244 -13.63 -19.56 5.19
CA MET A 244 -13.61 -18.10 5.30
C MET A 244 -14.97 -17.53 5.73
N ASN A 245 -14.95 -16.31 6.25
CA ASN A 245 -16.17 -15.56 6.52
C ASN A 245 -16.95 -15.34 5.21
N ARG A 246 -18.27 -15.49 5.24
CA ARG A 246 -19.12 -15.46 4.05
C ARG A 246 -19.03 -14.17 3.24
N ASP A 247 -18.81 -13.03 3.91
CA ASP A 247 -18.73 -11.71 3.28
C ASP A 247 -17.43 -11.49 2.46
N VAL A 248 -16.47 -12.41 2.57
CA VAL A 248 -15.17 -12.33 1.88
C VAL A 248 -14.76 -13.63 1.19
N ALA A 249 -15.55 -14.68 1.29
CA ALA A 249 -15.26 -15.99 0.72
C ALA A 249 -15.10 -15.96 -0.82
N ASP A 250 -15.73 -15.00 -1.50
CA ASP A 250 -15.61 -14.77 -2.95
C ASP A 250 -14.24 -14.23 -3.39
N SER A 251 -13.36 -13.92 -2.45
CA SER A 251 -11.99 -13.47 -2.76
C SER A 251 -11.00 -14.63 -2.97
N ALA A 252 -11.34 -15.85 -2.55
CA ALA A 252 -10.63 -17.07 -2.89
C ALA A 252 -11.44 -17.81 -3.99
N HIS A 253 -10.77 -18.34 -5.00
CA HIS A 253 -11.41 -18.87 -6.21
C HIS A 253 -11.26 -20.37 -6.34
N PHE A 254 -10.31 -20.96 -5.62
CA PHE A 254 -10.00 -22.40 -5.69
C PHE A 254 -10.23 -23.07 -4.34
N PRO A 255 -10.44 -24.39 -4.33
CA PRO A 255 -10.47 -25.15 -3.08
C PRO A 255 -9.16 -25.02 -2.31
N GLY A 256 -9.21 -25.13 -0.98
CA GLY A 256 -8.04 -25.11 -0.12
C GLY A 256 -6.91 -26.01 -0.62
N GLY A 257 -5.67 -25.54 -0.46
CA GLY A 257 -4.47 -26.23 -0.96
C GLY A 257 -4.04 -25.83 -2.39
N HIS A 258 -4.83 -25.02 -3.10
CA HIS A 258 -4.45 -24.39 -4.36
C HIS A 258 -3.99 -22.96 -4.06
N ILE A 259 -2.70 -22.71 -4.23
CA ILE A 259 -2.08 -21.44 -3.81
C ILE A 259 -2.54 -20.32 -4.73
N GLU A 260 -3.21 -19.31 -4.14
CA GLU A 260 -3.50 -18.02 -4.76
C GLU A 260 -2.53 -16.94 -4.25
N GLY A 261 -2.23 -15.97 -5.08
CA GLY A 261 -1.24 -14.96 -4.75
C GLY A 261 -1.53 -13.59 -5.36
N TRP A 262 -0.44 -12.87 -5.68
CA TRP A 262 -0.52 -11.51 -6.21
C TRP A 262 -1.39 -11.39 -7.49
N PRO A 263 -1.29 -12.30 -8.48
CA PRO A 263 -2.14 -12.23 -9.68
C PRO A 263 -3.63 -12.32 -9.35
N ASP A 264 -4.01 -13.16 -8.38
CA ASP A 264 -5.40 -13.35 -7.97
C ASP A 264 -5.93 -12.14 -7.21
N ALA A 265 -5.12 -11.57 -6.31
CA ALA A 265 -5.44 -10.31 -5.65
C ALA A 265 -5.63 -9.16 -6.66
N PHE A 266 -4.76 -9.07 -7.68
CA PHE A 266 -4.90 -8.09 -8.74
C PHE A 266 -6.17 -8.31 -9.57
N LYS A 267 -6.49 -9.56 -9.91
CA LYS A 267 -7.74 -9.94 -10.57
C LYS A 267 -8.96 -9.52 -9.73
N ASN A 268 -8.94 -9.79 -8.42
CA ASN A 268 -9.99 -9.39 -7.48
C ASN A 268 -10.21 -7.88 -7.51
N MET A 269 -9.13 -7.11 -7.39
CA MET A 269 -9.17 -5.65 -7.44
C MET A 269 -9.82 -5.14 -8.73
N MET A 270 -9.38 -5.64 -9.87
CA MET A 270 -9.91 -5.24 -11.16
C MET A 270 -11.36 -5.66 -11.34
N ALA A 271 -11.75 -6.87 -10.91
CA ALA A 271 -13.12 -7.35 -11.00
C ALA A 271 -14.08 -6.45 -10.18
N GLN A 272 -13.72 -6.08 -8.96
CA GLN A 272 -14.52 -5.18 -8.12
C GLN A 272 -14.66 -3.80 -8.76
N PHE A 273 -13.57 -3.25 -9.29
CA PHE A 273 -13.59 -1.95 -9.96
C PHE A 273 -14.46 -1.98 -11.23
N TYR A 274 -14.31 -2.99 -12.08
CA TYR A 274 -15.11 -3.11 -13.30
C TYR A 274 -16.60 -3.34 -13.02
N ARG A 275 -16.98 -4.02 -11.95
CA ARG A 275 -18.39 -4.14 -11.52
C ARG A 275 -18.98 -2.75 -11.23
N ALA A 276 -18.25 -1.88 -10.53
CA ALA A 276 -18.67 -0.49 -10.29
C ALA A 276 -18.79 0.32 -11.60
N VAL A 277 -17.83 0.16 -12.51
CA VAL A 277 -17.87 0.79 -13.85
C VAL A 277 -19.10 0.33 -14.65
N GLN A 278 -19.43 -0.95 -14.61
CA GLN A 278 -20.64 -1.50 -15.27
C GLN A 278 -21.92 -0.97 -14.64
N ALA A 279 -21.96 -0.83 -13.32
CA ALA A 279 -23.08 -0.20 -12.60
C ALA A 279 -23.18 1.32 -12.87
N GLY A 280 -22.10 1.94 -13.34
CA GLY A 280 -22.04 3.35 -13.72
C GLY A 280 -21.97 4.33 -12.54
N ALA A 281 -21.74 3.84 -11.32
CA ALA A 281 -21.67 4.65 -10.09
C ALA A 281 -20.69 4.04 -9.09
N MET A 282 -20.15 4.89 -8.19
CA MET A 282 -19.41 4.39 -7.03
C MET A 282 -20.37 3.62 -6.11
N PRO A 283 -19.99 2.42 -5.63
CA PRO A 283 -20.75 1.74 -4.61
C PRO A 283 -20.66 2.47 -3.26
N ASP A 284 -21.68 2.38 -2.42
CA ASP A 284 -21.69 2.97 -1.07
C ASP A 284 -20.54 2.46 -0.20
N LYS A 285 -20.16 1.21 -0.38
CA LYS A 285 -19.03 0.55 0.31
C LYS A 285 -18.10 -0.10 -0.73
N PRO A 286 -17.19 0.68 -1.33
CA PRO A 286 -16.25 0.16 -2.31
C PRO A 286 -15.40 -0.95 -1.73
N GLN A 287 -15.23 -2.06 -2.45
CA GLN A 287 -14.35 -3.16 -2.07
C GLN A 287 -12.93 -2.99 -2.62
N PHE A 288 -12.68 -1.91 -3.33
CA PHE A 288 -11.36 -1.48 -3.84
C PHE A 288 -11.00 -0.12 -3.25
N ALA A 289 -9.72 0.21 -3.23
CA ALA A 289 -9.26 1.51 -2.75
C ALA A 289 -9.70 2.63 -3.70
N THR A 290 -10.22 3.70 -3.13
CA THR A 290 -10.73 4.89 -3.83
C THR A 290 -9.70 6.02 -3.85
N PHE A 291 -10.02 7.14 -4.50
CA PHE A 291 -9.18 8.34 -4.41
C PHE A 291 -9.14 8.93 -2.98
N HIS A 292 -10.20 8.74 -2.19
CA HIS A 292 -10.17 9.11 -0.77
C HIS A 292 -9.12 8.29 0.01
N ASP A 293 -9.03 6.99 -0.26
CA ASP A 293 -8.00 6.13 0.34
C ASP A 293 -6.62 6.56 -0.14
N GLY A 294 -6.47 6.84 -1.44
CA GLY A 294 -5.23 7.36 -2.02
C GLY A 294 -4.78 8.66 -1.37
N ALA A 295 -5.70 9.61 -1.18
CA ALA A 295 -5.44 10.89 -0.52
C ALA A 295 -5.08 10.69 0.96
N SER A 296 -5.81 9.82 1.68
CA SER A 296 -5.49 9.47 3.06
C SER A 296 -4.04 8.99 3.20
N VAL A 297 -3.59 8.13 2.30
CA VAL A 297 -2.21 7.66 2.29
C VAL A 297 -1.24 8.82 1.98
N MET A 298 -1.53 9.71 1.03
CA MET A 298 -0.68 10.87 0.74
C MET A 298 -0.48 11.78 1.96
N TYR A 299 -1.52 12.01 2.76
CA TYR A 299 -1.42 12.79 3.99
C TYR A 299 -0.53 12.11 5.04
N ILE A 300 -0.60 10.78 5.14
CA ILE A 300 0.26 10.00 6.04
C ILE A 300 1.74 10.08 5.58
N LEU A 301 2.01 9.92 4.29
CA LEU A 301 3.36 9.99 3.72
C LEU A 301 4.00 11.36 3.97
N ASP A 302 3.26 12.43 3.76
CA ASP A 302 3.70 13.81 4.04
C ASP A 302 4.02 14.00 5.54
N ALA A 303 3.17 13.50 6.43
CA ALA A 303 3.39 13.54 7.87
C ALA A 303 4.64 12.74 8.29
N ILE A 304 4.91 11.59 7.66
CA ILE A 304 6.11 10.78 7.90
C ILE A 304 7.38 11.56 7.52
N VAL A 305 7.42 12.17 6.35
CA VAL A 305 8.57 12.97 5.89
C VAL A 305 8.78 14.16 6.83
N LYS A 306 7.71 14.90 7.17
CA LYS A 306 7.76 16.01 8.14
C LYS A 306 8.24 15.57 9.51
N SER A 307 7.79 14.41 9.98
CA SER A 307 8.18 13.87 11.29
C SER A 307 9.68 13.57 11.34
N HIS A 308 10.22 12.93 10.30
CA HIS A 308 11.66 12.67 10.20
C HIS A 308 12.46 13.99 10.19
N GLN A 309 12.06 14.96 9.36
CA GLN A 309 12.74 16.26 9.27
C GLN A 309 12.71 17.05 10.59
N GLN A 310 11.59 17.00 11.31
CA GLN A 310 11.36 17.75 12.54
C GLN A 310 11.75 16.98 13.81
N GLN A 311 12.09 15.69 13.69
CA GLN A 311 12.44 14.79 14.80
C GLN A 311 11.41 14.78 15.93
N ARG A 312 10.11 14.77 15.56
CA ARG A 312 8.98 14.78 16.51
C ARG A 312 7.74 14.10 15.95
N TRP A 313 6.78 13.82 16.85
CA TRP A 313 5.44 13.41 16.44
C TRP A 313 4.79 14.49 15.56
N VAL A 314 4.23 14.07 14.45
CA VAL A 314 3.48 14.93 13.52
C VAL A 314 2.07 14.39 13.35
N ARG A 315 1.10 15.29 13.40
CA ARG A 315 -0.31 14.98 13.14
C ARG A 315 -0.54 14.81 11.65
N VAL A 316 -1.37 13.83 11.28
CA VAL A 316 -1.82 13.66 9.88
C VAL A 316 -2.95 14.65 9.62
N GLU A 317 -2.79 15.51 8.63
CA GLU A 317 -3.74 16.55 8.23
C GLU A 317 -4.61 16.04 7.08
N TYR A 318 -5.75 15.48 7.42
CA TYR A 318 -6.72 14.93 6.46
C TYR A 318 -7.57 16.00 5.76
#